data_1f7b120c08ea8f07e705d29b0fea6941
#
_entry.id   1f7b120c08ea8f07e705d29b0fea6941
#
_cell.length_a   1.000
_cell.length_b   1.000
_cell.length_c   1.000
_cell.angle_alpha   90.00
_cell.angle_beta   90.00
_cell.angle_gamma   90.00
#
_symmetry.space_group_name_H-M   'P 1'
#
loop_
_entity.id
_entity.type
_entity.pdbx_description
1 polymer ?
#
loop_
_entity_poly.entity_id
_entity_poly.type
_entity_poly.pdbx_seq_one_letter_code
_entity_poly.pdbx_strand_id
1 'polypeptide(L)'
;GKDPGAVANGLHEADINLAVAGFLAIALREAGAAPLLTRSRDTIMTLGRRASIEHALKPGLFISLHCNAATNPQAHGIEIYTSPGQTKADAAGTAIFEAIREAFPQANYRTDPSDGDPDKEERFFVLTMTLCPAVLLEMGFLTNATEADWLSRRETQMQMAAAIAKGILSWKETHPWI
;
A
#
# COMPACT_ATOMS: atom_id res chain seq x y z
N GLY A 1 -2.70 18.97 -0.90
CA GLY A 1 -1.43 19.25 -1.54
C GLY A 1 -1.48 19.68 -2.99
N LYS A 2 -0.29 19.81 -3.53
CA LYS A 2 -0.15 20.14 -4.96
C LYS A 2 -0.53 18.97 -5.89
N ASP A 3 -0.53 17.75 -5.35
CA ASP A 3 -1.02 16.53 -5.99
C ASP A 3 -1.86 15.78 -4.94
N PRO A 4 -3.16 16.05 -4.89
CA PRO A 4 -4.03 15.52 -3.84
C PRO A 4 -4.33 14.01 -4.03
N GLY A 5 -4.06 13.43 -5.21
CA GLY A 5 -4.58 12.12 -5.59
C GLY A 5 -6.09 12.18 -5.77
N ALA A 6 -6.79 11.10 -5.44
CA ALA A 6 -8.24 11.09 -5.40
C ALA A 6 -8.77 12.09 -4.35
N VAL A 7 -9.84 12.80 -4.72
CA VAL A 7 -10.53 13.76 -3.84
C VAL A 7 -12.00 13.43 -3.81
N ALA A 8 -12.51 12.98 -2.65
CA ALA A 8 -13.92 12.65 -2.47
C ALA A 8 -14.28 12.73 -0.98
N ASN A 9 -15.56 12.94 -0.68
CA ASN A 9 -16.10 13.02 0.69
C ASN A 9 -15.33 13.99 1.61
N GLY A 10 -14.75 15.07 1.05
CA GLY A 10 -13.96 16.06 1.80
C GLY A 10 -12.55 15.60 2.18
N LEU A 11 -12.09 14.48 1.65
CA LEU A 11 -10.78 13.90 1.91
C LEU A 11 -9.87 13.96 0.69
N HIS A 12 -8.56 14.00 0.94
CA HIS A 12 -7.52 13.86 -0.07
C HIS A 12 -6.76 12.56 0.16
N GLU A 13 -6.62 11.74 -0.85
CA GLU A 13 -5.83 10.52 -0.83
C GLU A 13 -4.41 10.77 -0.31
N ALA A 14 -3.79 11.85 -0.78
CA ALA A 14 -2.42 12.21 -0.41
C ALA A 14 -2.20 12.36 1.10
N ASP A 15 -3.21 12.86 1.84
CA ASP A 15 -3.11 13.06 3.29
C ASP A 15 -3.19 11.73 4.05
N ILE A 16 -4.12 10.86 3.64
CA ILE A 16 -4.30 9.52 4.24
C ILE A 16 -3.06 8.67 3.98
N ASN A 17 -2.59 8.63 2.73
CA ASN A 17 -1.41 7.85 2.36
C ASN A 17 -0.17 8.31 3.13
N LEU A 18 0.01 9.62 3.33
CA LEU A 18 1.12 10.16 4.11
C LEU A 18 1.03 9.79 5.59
N ALA A 19 -0.17 9.84 6.17
CA ALA A 19 -0.39 9.47 7.56
C ALA A 19 -0.11 7.98 7.80
N VAL A 20 -0.68 7.09 6.96
CA VAL A 20 -0.43 5.64 7.06
C VAL A 20 1.04 5.31 6.83
N ALA A 21 1.70 5.93 5.84
CA ALA A 21 3.14 5.74 5.61
C ALA A 21 3.98 6.17 6.82
N GLY A 22 3.60 7.25 7.49
CA GLY A 22 4.25 7.71 8.71
C GLY A 22 4.13 6.71 9.87
N PHE A 23 2.93 6.19 10.13
CA PHE A 23 2.71 5.16 11.14
C PHE A 23 3.42 3.84 10.79
N LEU A 24 3.38 3.43 9.52
CA LEU A 24 4.10 2.25 9.03
C LEU A 24 5.61 2.38 9.25
N ALA A 25 6.18 3.54 8.95
CA ALA A 25 7.60 3.77 9.18
C ALA A 25 7.99 3.71 10.67
N ILE A 26 7.11 4.14 11.58
CA ILE A 26 7.31 3.99 13.02
C ILE A 26 7.31 2.51 13.40
N ALA A 27 6.26 1.77 13.04
CA ALA A 27 6.11 0.36 13.37
C ALA A 27 7.29 -0.50 12.86
N LEU A 28 7.73 -0.24 11.62
CA LEU A 28 8.88 -0.95 11.04
C LEU A 28 10.20 -0.63 11.75
N ARG A 29 10.42 0.64 12.17
CA ARG A 29 11.63 1.01 12.95
C ARG A 29 11.65 0.33 14.32
N GLU A 30 10.52 0.30 15.01
CA GLU A 30 10.38 -0.39 16.30
C GLU A 30 10.68 -1.89 16.18
N ALA A 31 10.40 -2.49 15.02
CA ALA A 31 10.76 -3.87 14.68
C ALA A 31 12.19 -4.04 14.13
N GLY A 32 13.03 -2.99 14.17
CA GLY A 32 14.43 -3.04 13.73
C GLY A 32 14.66 -2.97 12.22
N ALA A 33 13.64 -2.62 11.43
CA ALA A 33 13.80 -2.32 10.00
C ALA A 33 14.23 -0.87 9.75
N ALA A 34 14.68 -0.57 8.54
CA ALA A 34 15.11 0.77 8.10
C ALA A 34 14.19 1.32 7.00
N PRO A 35 12.94 1.70 7.31
CA PRO A 35 12.02 2.21 6.31
C PRO A 35 12.44 3.61 5.84
N LEU A 36 12.29 3.84 4.54
CA LEU A 36 12.52 5.12 3.89
C LEU A 36 11.24 5.59 3.21
N LEU A 37 10.87 6.84 3.42
CA LEU A 37 9.70 7.44 2.79
C LEU A 37 10.14 8.21 1.54
N THR A 38 9.45 8.00 0.42
CA THR A 38 9.69 8.80 -0.80
C THR A 38 9.31 10.27 -0.60
N ARG A 39 8.38 10.56 0.32
CA ARG A 39 8.06 11.90 0.82
C ARG A 39 7.70 11.84 2.31
N SER A 40 8.03 12.87 3.06
CA SER A 40 7.68 13.01 4.49
C SER A 40 6.81 14.24 4.77
N ARG A 41 6.36 14.92 3.73
CA ARG A 41 5.50 16.12 3.79
C ARG A 41 4.68 16.23 2.51
N ASP A 42 3.73 17.16 2.50
CA ASP A 42 2.96 17.48 1.31
C ASP A 42 3.85 18.12 0.24
N THR A 43 4.21 17.33 -0.77
CA THR A 43 5.05 17.76 -1.90
C THR A 43 4.73 16.92 -3.13
N ILE A 44 4.93 17.48 -4.32
CA ILE A 44 4.83 16.75 -5.57
C ILE A 44 5.96 15.71 -5.63
N MET A 45 5.57 14.48 -5.93
CA MET A 45 6.51 13.38 -6.16
C MET A 45 6.09 12.63 -7.43
N THR A 46 6.77 12.88 -8.53
CA THR A 46 6.49 12.20 -9.80
C THR A 46 6.77 10.70 -9.71
N LEU A 47 6.10 9.89 -10.50
CA LEU A 47 6.31 8.44 -10.58
C LEU A 47 7.78 8.10 -10.90
N GLY A 48 8.38 8.79 -11.88
CA GLY A 48 9.80 8.62 -12.20
C GLY A 48 10.74 8.95 -11.04
N ARG A 49 10.41 9.96 -10.21
CA ARG A 49 11.21 10.29 -9.03
C ARG A 49 11.11 9.20 -7.96
N ARG A 50 9.95 8.56 -7.79
CA ARG A 50 9.76 7.42 -6.86
C ARG A 50 10.65 6.24 -7.28
N ALA A 51 10.63 5.86 -8.56
CA ALA A 51 11.51 4.81 -9.10
C ALA A 51 13.01 5.19 -8.97
N SER A 52 13.38 6.44 -9.25
CA SER A 52 14.78 6.89 -9.08
C SER A 52 15.28 6.78 -7.64
N ILE A 53 14.42 7.05 -6.66
CA ILE A 53 14.76 6.89 -5.23
C ILE A 53 14.99 5.40 -4.92
N GLU A 54 14.12 4.52 -5.40
CA GLU A 54 14.26 3.07 -5.22
C GLU A 54 15.55 2.57 -5.86
N HIS A 55 15.85 2.94 -7.11
CA HIS A 55 17.09 2.54 -7.80
C HIS A 55 18.36 2.98 -7.05
N ALA A 56 18.33 4.16 -6.43
CA ALA A 56 19.48 4.68 -5.68
C ALA A 56 19.67 3.98 -4.33
N LEU A 57 18.57 3.63 -3.67
CA LEU A 57 18.59 3.09 -2.30
C LEU A 57 18.54 1.57 -2.25
N LYS A 58 18.09 0.91 -3.32
CA LYS A 58 17.98 -0.55 -3.47
C LYS A 58 17.35 -1.22 -2.25
N PRO A 59 16.11 -0.84 -1.87
CA PRO A 59 15.44 -1.47 -0.73
C PRO A 59 15.09 -2.93 -1.03
N GLY A 60 14.83 -3.72 0.02
CA GLY A 60 14.37 -5.09 -0.15
C GLY A 60 12.92 -5.21 -0.62
N LEU A 61 12.09 -4.16 -0.38
CA LEU A 61 10.69 -4.07 -0.80
C LEU A 61 10.32 -2.62 -1.05
N PHE A 62 9.56 -2.35 -2.11
CA PHE A 62 8.90 -1.09 -2.35
C PHE A 62 7.39 -1.25 -2.11
N ILE A 63 6.78 -0.39 -1.32
CA ILE A 63 5.34 -0.37 -1.13
C ILE A 63 4.75 0.99 -1.50
N SER A 64 3.73 0.99 -2.36
CA SER A 64 2.96 2.17 -2.76
C SER A 64 1.60 2.13 -2.08
N LEU A 65 1.30 3.13 -1.26
CA LEU A 65 0.04 3.25 -0.54
C LEU A 65 -0.89 4.20 -1.26
N HIS A 66 -2.13 3.76 -1.47
CA HIS A 66 -3.16 4.46 -2.21
C HIS A 66 -4.54 4.33 -1.56
N CYS A 67 -5.45 5.22 -1.96
CA CYS A 67 -6.88 5.11 -1.72
C CYS A 67 -7.61 5.21 -3.05
N ASN A 68 -8.32 4.18 -3.39
CA ASN A 68 -9.03 4.03 -4.66
C ASN A 68 -10.17 5.05 -4.83
N ALA A 69 -10.57 5.25 -6.08
CA ALA A 69 -11.74 6.06 -6.45
C ALA A 69 -12.44 5.47 -7.67
N ALA A 70 -13.75 5.55 -7.69
CA ALA A 70 -14.58 5.09 -8.81
C ALA A 70 -15.74 6.05 -9.07
N THR A 71 -16.26 6.04 -10.30
CA THR A 71 -17.48 6.78 -10.65
C THR A 71 -18.72 6.23 -9.96
N ASN A 72 -18.73 4.91 -9.67
CA ASN A 72 -19.77 4.27 -8.87
C ASN A 72 -19.46 4.45 -7.38
N PRO A 73 -20.25 5.19 -6.60
CA PRO A 73 -20.01 5.42 -5.17
C PRO A 73 -20.27 4.16 -4.32
N GLN A 74 -20.83 3.10 -4.90
CA GLN A 74 -20.98 1.81 -4.22
C GLN A 74 -19.75 0.91 -4.38
N ALA A 75 -18.76 1.28 -5.21
CA ALA A 75 -17.50 0.57 -5.28
C ALA A 75 -16.78 0.65 -3.92
N HIS A 76 -16.31 -0.47 -3.43
CA HIS A 76 -15.68 -0.59 -2.11
C HIS A 76 -14.76 -1.81 -2.06
N GLY A 77 -13.86 -1.85 -1.09
CA GLY A 77 -12.98 -2.98 -0.78
C GLY A 77 -11.50 -2.67 -0.93
N ILE A 78 -10.70 -3.41 -0.21
CA ILE A 78 -9.23 -3.35 -0.22
C ILE A 78 -8.72 -4.19 -1.37
N GLU A 79 -7.72 -3.67 -2.10
CA GLU A 79 -7.07 -4.34 -3.22
C GLU A 79 -5.57 -4.27 -3.06
N ILE A 80 -4.87 -5.32 -3.48
CA ILE A 80 -3.41 -5.31 -3.57
C ILE A 80 -2.99 -5.69 -4.98
N TYR A 81 -1.93 -5.05 -5.47
CA TYR A 81 -1.44 -5.22 -6.83
C TYR A 81 0.04 -5.51 -6.86
N THR A 82 0.44 -6.40 -7.75
CA THR A 82 1.82 -6.66 -8.13
C THR A 82 2.02 -6.45 -9.64
N SER A 83 3.24 -6.59 -10.13
CA SER A 83 3.51 -6.59 -11.57
C SER A 83 3.13 -7.93 -12.20
N PRO A 84 2.70 -7.98 -13.48
CA PRO A 84 2.28 -9.22 -14.13
C PRO A 84 3.33 -10.33 -14.14
N GLY A 85 2.86 -11.55 -13.93
CA GLY A 85 3.64 -12.80 -13.90
C GLY A 85 4.14 -13.15 -12.50
N GLN A 86 4.45 -14.40 -12.26
CA GLN A 86 4.92 -14.89 -10.96
C GLN A 86 6.24 -14.23 -10.56
N THR A 87 6.19 -13.34 -9.57
CA THR A 87 7.31 -12.52 -9.12
C THR A 87 7.57 -12.70 -7.62
N LYS A 88 8.67 -12.14 -7.12
CA LYS A 88 8.93 -12.10 -5.67
C LYS A 88 7.98 -11.16 -4.92
N ALA A 89 7.26 -10.30 -5.64
CA ALA A 89 6.31 -9.36 -5.05
C ALA A 89 5.03 -10.06 -4.59
N ASP A 90 4.60 -11.15 -5.26
CA ASP A 90 3.36 -11.88 -4.98
C ASP A 90 3.37 -12.45 -3.55
N ALA A 91 4.49 -13.05 -3.14
CA ALA A 91 4.64 -13.52 -1.77
C ALA A 91 4.59 -12.37 -0.74
N ALA A 92 5.13 -11.18 -1.08
CA ALA A 92 5.04 -10.00 -0.22
C ALA A 92 3.61 -9.45 -0.20
N GLY A 93 2.95 -9.38 -1.37
CA GLY A 93 1.57 -8.98 -1.53
C GLY A 93 0.63 -9.85 -0.70
N THR A 94 0.74 -11.17 -0.85
CA THR A 94 -0.04 -12.15 -0.09
C THR A 94 0.15 -11.99 1.41
N ALA A 95 1.39 -11.89 1.91
CA ALA A 95 1.66 -11.75 3.33
C ALA A 95 1.08 -10.46 3.92
N ILE A 96 1.18 -9.34 3.20
CA ILE A 96 0.59 -8.06 3.59
C ILE A 96 -0.94 -8.16 3.58
N PHE A 97 -1.51 -8.72 2.53
CA PHE A 97 -2.95 -8.84 2.36
C PHE A 97 -3.59 -9.69 3.46
N GLU A 98 -3.01 -10.85 3.78
CA GLU A 98 -3.51 -11.71 4.84
C GLU A 98 -3.39 -11.05 6.23
N ALA A 99 -2.32 -10.32 6.51
CA ALA A 99 -2.20 -9.56 7.75
C ALA A 99 -3.27 -8.45 7.86
N ILE A 100 -3.63 -7.80 6.74
CA ILE A 100 -4.73 -6.83 6.69
C ILE A 100 -6.07 -7.54 6.91
N ARG A 101 -6.31 -8.69 6.30
CA ARG A 101 -7.54 -9.49 6.49
C ARG A 101 -7.73 -9.91 7.94
N GLU A 102 -6.67 -10.30 8.60
CA GLU A 102 -6.71 -10.64 10.03
C GLU A 102 -7.05 -9.41 10.90
N ALA A 103 -6.48 -8.25 10.58
CA ALA A 103 -6.73 -7.01 11.33
C ALA A 103 -8.13 -6.42 11.08
N PHE A 104 -8.70 -6.63 9.89
CA PHE A 104 -9.99 -6.08 9.48
C PHE A 104 -10.93 -7.16 8.92
N PRO A 105 -11.34 -8.15 9.72
CA PRO A 105 -12.12 -9.30 9.24
C PRO A 105 -13.51 -8.93 8.69
N GLN A 106 -13.98 -7.71 8.96
CA GLN A 106 -15.27 -7.21 8.46
C GLN A 106 -15.15 -6.31 7.22
N ALA A 107 -13.92 -6.03 6.76
CA ALA A 107 -13.71 -5.26 5.53
C ALA A 107 -14.03 -6.10 4.30
N ASN A 108 -14.32 -5.43 3.18
CA ASN A 108 -14.45 -6.09 1.90
C ASN A 108 -13.08 -6.20 1.23
N TYR A 109 -12.89 -7.28 0.48
CA TYR A 109 -11.64 -7.57 -0.22
C TYR A 109 -11.93 -7.89 -1.68
N ARG A 110 -11.14 -7.33 -2.59
CA ARG A 110 -11.29 -7.52 -4.03
C ARG A 110 -10.02 -8.20 -4.55
N THR A 111 -10.11 -9.48 -4.76
CA THR A 111 -9.00 -10.37 -5.12
C THR A 111 -9.12 -10.88 -6.54
N ASP A 112 -8.00 -11.33 -7.10
CA ASP A 112 -7.95 -12.12 -8.33
C ASP A 112 -7.18 -13.42 -8.06
N PRO A 113 -7.85 -14.52 -7.69
CA PRO A 113 -7.19 -15.78 -7.38
C PRO A 113 -6.91 -16.64 -8.63
N SER A 114 -6.88 -16.06 -9.83
CA SER A 114 -6.77 -16.80 -11.08
C SER A 114 -5.42 -17.50 -11.27
N ASP A 115 -4.37 -17.01 -10.63
CA ASP A 115 -3.01 -17.55 -10.68
C ASP A 115 -2.51 -18.17 -9.35
N GLY A 116 -3.37 -18.18 -8.32
CA GLY A 116 -3.15 -18.91 -7.07
C GLY A 116 -2.86 -18.04 -5.85
N ASP A 117 -2.84 -16.72 -5.99
CA ASP A 117 -2.70 -15.77 -4.89
C ASP A 117 -3.81 -14.69 -4.91
N PRO A 118 -3.92 -13.83 -3.88
CA PRO A 118 -5.03 -12.88 -3.77
C PRO A 118 -4.78 -11.55 -4.47
N ASP A 119 -3.58 -11.27 -4.93
CA ASP A 119 -3.27 -9.99 -5.54
C ASP A 119 -3.76 -9.90 -6.99
N LYS A 120 -3.82 -8.69 -7.48
CA LYS A 120 -4.18 -8.38 -8.85
C LYS A 120 -2.92 -7.96 -9.60
N GLU A 121 -2.84 -8.34 -10.84
CA GLU A 121 -1.72 -7.96 -11.68
C GLU A 121 -2.03 -6.71 -12.50
N GLU A 122 -1.19 -5.68 -12.36
CA GLU A 122 -1.31 -4.46 -13.15
C GLU A 122 0.05 -3.85 -13.53
N ARG A 123 0.10 -3.25 -14.72
CA ARG A 123 1.29 -2.58 -15.23
C ARG A 123 1.43 -1.15 -14.72
N PHE A 124 1.16 -0.94 -13.42
CA PHE A 124 1.41 0.36 -12.81
C PHE A 124 2.88 0.73 -12.86
N PHE A 125 3.16 2.01 -13.13
CA PHE A 125 4.53 2.48 -13.34
C PHE A 125 5.48 2.09 -12.20
N VAL A 126 5.06 2.27 -10.94
CA VAL A 126 5.91 1.95 -9.78
C VAL A 126 6.12 0.45 -9.58
N LEU A 127 5.23 -0.41 -10.09
CA LEU A 127 5.38 -1.85 -10.04
C LEU A 127 6.33 -2.38 -11.12
N THR A 128 6.32 -1.75 -12.30
CA THR A 128 7.10 -2.21 -13.46
C THR A 128 8.45 -1.52 -13.58
N MET A 129 8.66 -0.36 -12.97
CA MET A 129 9.89 0.44 -13.08
C MET A 129 10.76 0.41 -11.83
N THR A 130 10.39 -0.31 -10.79
CA THR A 130 11.26 -0.61 -9.63
C THR A 130 12.04 -1.89 -9.88
N LEU A 131 13.22 -2.02 -9.26
CA LEU A 131 14.11 -3.18 -9.40
C LEU A 131 13.90 -4.20 -8.28
N CYS A 132 13.47 -3.76 -7.10
CA CYS A 132 13.10 -4.64 -6.01
C CYS A 132 11.64 -5.13 -6.14
N PRO A 133 11.23 -6.17 -5.41
CA PRO A 133 9.82 -6.53 -5.28
C PRO A 133 8.97 -5.29 -4.93
N ALA A 134 7.87 -5.08 -5.65
CA ALA A 134 7.04 -3.88 -5.48
C ALA A 134 5.57 -4.26 -5.38
N VAL A 135 4.90 -3.66 -4.40
CA VAL A 135 3.48 -3.88 -4.10
C VAL A 135 2.76 -2.53 -4.08
N LEU A 136 1.55 -2.48 -4.63
CA LEU A 136 0.66 -1.32 -4.51
C LEU A 136 -0.60 -1.75 -3.76
N LEU A 137 -0.90 -1.04 -2.68
CA LEU A 137 -2.05 -1.28 -1.83
C LEU A 137 -3.07 -0.16 -1.98
N GLU A 138 -4.27 -0.50 -2.40
CA GLU A 138 -5.47 0.33 -2.34
C GLU A 138 -6.23 0.01 -1.05
N MET A 139 -6.16 0.91 -0.07
CA MET A 139 -6.66 0.69 1.29
C MET A 139 -8.19 0.78 1.41
N GLY A 140 -8.88 1.13 0.34
CA GLY A 140 -10.33 1.31 0.23
C GLY A 140 -10.66 2.48 -0.70
N PHE A 141 -11.95 2.70 -0.96
CA PHE A 141 -12.43 3.70 -1.93
C PHE A 141 -12.83 5.01 -1.25
N LEU A 142 -12.17 6.13 -1.57
CA LEU A 142 -12.55 7.45 -1.07
C LEU A 142 -13.92 7.92 -1.59
N THR A 143 -14.36 7.41 -2.73
CA THR A 143 -15.68 7.70 -3.31
C THR A 143 -16.82 6.97 -2.59
N ASN A 144 -16.52 5.94 -1.80
CA ASN A 144 -17.49 5.28 -0.93
C ASN A 144 -17.55 5.98 0.43
N ALA A 145 -18.71 6.50 0.80
CA ALA A 145 -18.84 7.31 2.02
C ALA A 145 -18.51 6.54 3.31
N THR A 146 -18.82 5.24 3.37
CA THR A 146 -18.50 4.40 4.52
C THR A 146 -17.00 4.14 4.65
N GLU A 147 -16.32 3.82 3.55
CA GLU A 147 -14.87 3.61 3.54
C GLU A 147 -14.11 4.92 3.73
N ALA A 148 -14.60 6.03 3.17
CA ALA A 148 -14.03 7.36 3.38
C ALA A 148 -14.04 7.75 4.87
N ASP A 149 -15.18 7.60 5.56
CA ASP A 149 -15.28 7.84 6.99
C ASP A 149 -14.32 6.93 7.78
N TRP A 150 -14.28 5.63 7.44
CA TRP A 150 -13.40 4.66 8.07
C TRP A 150 -11.91 5.01 7.86
N LEU A 151 -11.49 5.32 6.62
CA LEU A 151 -10.11 5.71 6.27
C LEU A 151 -9.68 7.04 6.89
N SER A 152 -10.63 7.94 7.20
CA SER A 152 -10.34 9.23 7.84
C SER A 152 -9.93 9.10 9.29
N ARG A 153 -10.28 7.99 9.94
CA ARG A 153 -10.04 7.79 11.38
C ARG A 153 -8.57 7.45 11.64
N ARG A 154 -7.98 8.17 12.58
CA ARG A 154 -6.59 7.95 12.99
C ARG A 154 -6.34 6.51 13.45
N GLU A 155 -7.28 5.93 14.19
CA GLU A 155 -7.22 4.57 14.70
C GLU A 155 -7.14 3.55 13.56
N THR A 156 -7.95 3.73 12.52
CA THR A 156 -7.94 2.90 11.30
C THR A 156 -6.58 3.01 10.59
N GLN A 157 -6.06 4.22 10.44
CA GLN A 157 -4.76 4.46 9.79
C GLN A 157 -3.61 3.80 10.55
N MET A 158 -3.62 3.88 11.88
CA MET A 158 -2.62 3.23 12.75
C MET A 158 -2.74 1.69 12.68
N GLN A 159 -3.95 1.15 12.74
CA GLN A 159 -4.19 -0.29 12.64
C GLN A 159 -3.82 -0.83 11.25
N MET A 160 -4.12 -0.09 10.18
CA MET A 160 -3.72 -0.43 8.81
C MET A 160 -2.19 -0.49 8.70
N ALA A 161 -1.51 0.53 9.20
CA ALA A 161 -0.04 0.57 9.21
C ALA A 161 0.57 -0.60 10.00
N ALA A 162 0.01 -0.94 11.15
CA ALA A 162 0.46 -2.08 11.96
C ALA A 162 0.25 -3.42 11.23
N ALA A 163 -0.89 -3.60 10.55
CA ALA A 163 -1.17 -4.79 9.76
C ALA A 163 -0.20 -4.93 8.58
N ILE A 164 0.05 -3.84 7.85
CA ILE A 164 1.04 -3.81 6.77
C ILE A 164 2.43 -4.18 7.30
N ALA A 165 2.85 -3.59 8.43
CA ALA A 165 4.13 -3.89 9.05
C ALA A 165 4.25 -5.38 9.42
N LYS A 166 3.19 -5.97 10.02
CA LYS A 166 3.12 -7.39 10.34
C LYS A 166 3.35 -8.26 9.10
N GLY A 167 2.65 -7.96 8.00
CA GLY A 167 2.79 -8.71 6.75
C GLY A 167 4.20 -8.60 6.15
N ILE A 168 4.79 -7.39 6.13
CA ILE A 168 6.16 -7.16 5.66
C ILE A 168 7.18 -7.96 6.50
N LEU A 169 7.03 -7.95 7.82
CA LEU A 169 7.95 -8.65 8.72
C LEU A 169 7.83 -10.17 8.58
N SER A 170 6.61 -10.70 8.47
CA SER A 170 6.38 -12.11 8.19
C SER A 170 6.99 -12.56 6.86
N TRP A 171 6.79 -11.79 5.79
CA TRP A 171 7.43 -12.06 4.50
C TRP A 171 8.95 -12.06 4.59
N LYS A 172 9.53 -11.09 5.31
CA LYS A 172 10.98 -10.97 5.52
C LYS A 172 11.60 -12.19 6.19
N GLU A 173 10.89 -12.88 7.09
CA GLU A 173 11.40 -14.09 7.77
C GLU A 173 11.78 -15.20 6.78
N THR A 174 11.03 -15.30 5.67
CA THR A 174 11.25 -16.30 4.62
C THR A 174 12.04 -15.75 3.41
N HIS A 175 12.16 -14.42 3.32
CA HIS A 175 12.84 -13.70 2.24
C HIS A 175 13.81 -12.66 2.84
N PRO A 176 14.94 -13.11 3.43
CA PRO A 176 15.88 -12.17 4.05
C PRO A 176 16.40 -11.17 3.03
N TRP A 177 16.50 -9.91 3.45
CA TRP A 177 17.12 -8.86 2.67
C TRP A 177 18.61 -9.22 2.41
N ILE A 178 19.06 -9.12 1.18
CA ILE A 178 20.48 -9.29 0.82
C ILE A 178 21.21 -7.98 1.06
#